data_1a6da3427ab9abcd30fe4fad6d887345
#
_entry.id   1a6da3427ab9abcd30fe4fad6d887345
#
_cell.length_a   1.000
_cell.length_b   1.000
_cell.length_c   1.000
_cell.angle_alpha   90.00
_cell.angle_beta   90.00
_cell.angle_gamma   90.00
#
_symmetry.space_group_name_H-M   'P 1'
#
loop_
_entity.id
_entity.type
_entity.pdbx_description
1 polymer ?
#
loop_
_entity_poly.entity_id
_entity_poly.type
_entity_poly.pdbx_seq_one_letter_code
_entity_poly.pdbx_strand_id
1 'polypeptide(L)'
;MKNIYRTACWIACLLCCVHTLCGKNVEGDVNYVLIINTYTESTPWSNSMIYPIVSMASQDEKLGGYTEHMNMLMMDGEEELAAFEKNIFKDFETRPPKLIVLLGTASFILCEDLDRQWPDIPIILCGERDYAGNKDMVLKKQPLTPEERMPLTAWQGKYNMTSMPIQVYFEENLDLMKRLIPGMKEVLYIGDETYICQQNDYDLKHLMESGYPELKYRFLCSRDIGIDSLFT
;
A
#
# COMPACT_ATOMS: atom_id res chain seq x y z
N MET A 1 7.09 59.80 2.24
CA MET A 1 5.78 59.21 1.89
C MET A 1 5.79 58.28 0.65
N LYS A 2 6.54 58.57 -0.42
CA LYS A 2 6.57 57.72 -1.63
C LYS A 2 7.04 56.25 -1.42
N ASN A 3 7.89 55.97 -0.42
CA ASN A 3 8.42 54.63 -0.21
C ASN A 3 7.44 53.70 0.53
N ILE A 4 6.54 54.25 1.36
CA ILE A 4 5.54 53.44 2.11
C ILE A 4 4.50 52.82 1.15
N TYR A 5 4.08 53.58 0.14
CA TYR A 5 3.12 53.05 -0.86
C TYR A 5 3.71 51.97 -1.77
N ARG A 6 5.02 52.04 -2.07
CA ARG A 6 5.69 50.99 -2.86
C ARG A 6 5.80 49.71 -2.05
N THR A 7 6.13 49.75 -0.76
CA THR A 7 6.22 48.56 0.11
C THR A 7 4.85 47.96 0.34
N ALA A 8 3.80 48.77 0.55
CA ALA A 8 2.44 48.29 0.69
C ALA A 8 1.91 47.60 -0.58
N CYS A 9 2.27 48.12 -1.78
CA CYS A 9 1.90 47.50 -3.05
C CYS A 9 2.57 46.14 -3.28
N TRP A 10 3.82 45.95 -2.87
CA TRP A 10 4.53 44.69 -2.93
C TRP A 10 3.96 43.64 -1.99
N ILE A 11 3.57 44.05 -0.78
CA ILE A 11 2.92 43.15 0.20
C ILE A 11 1.52 42.74 -0.28
N ALA A 12 0.76 43.67 -0.88
CA ALA A 12 -0.56 43.34 -1.45
C ALA A 12 -0.46 42.38 -2.66
N CYS A 13 0.55 42.57 -3.54
CA CYS A 13 0.81 41.61 -4.62
C CYS A 13 1.26 40.26 -4.13
N LEU A 14 2.10 40.17 -3.10
CA LEU A 14 2.49 38.90 -2.48
C LEU A 14 1.30 38.18 -1.83
N LEU A 15 0.41 38.89 -1.15
CA LEU A 15 -0.80 38.34 -0.57
C LEU A 15 -1.81 37.86 -1.64
N CYS A 16 -1.93 38.54 -2.78
CA CYS A 16 -2.73 38.09 -3.91
C CYS A 16 -2.16 36.81 -4.56
N CYS A 17 -0.82 36.68 -4.64
CA CYS A 17 -0.20 35.47 -5.21
C CYS A 17 -0.35 34.24 -4.32
N VAL A 18 -0.45 34.39 -2.99
CA VAL A 18 -0.66 33.26 -2.06
C VAL A 18 -2.09 32.73 -2.14
N HIS A 19 -3.08 33.55 -2.53
CA HIS A 19 -4.47 33.11 -2.68
C HIS A 19 -4.76 32.37 -4.00
N THR A 20 -3.84 32.40 -4.98
CA THR A 20 -3.99 31.68 -6.25
C THR A 20 -3.35 30.29 -6.25
N LEU A 21 -2.69 29.88 -5.12
CA LEU A 21 -2.19 28.52 -4.91
C LEU A 21 -3.13 27.65 -4.08
N CYS A 22 -4.26 28.21 -3.62
CA CYS A 22 -5.34 27.41 -3.05
C CYS A 22 -6.08 26.74 -4.20
N GLY A 23 -6.02 25.41 -4.25
CA GLY A 23 -6.43 24.55 -5.35
C GLY A 23 -7.67 25.02 -6.08
N LYS A 24 -7.67 24.90 -7.40
CA LYS A 24 -8.88 24.96 -8.19
C LYS A 24 -9.91 24.05 -7.52
N ASN A 25 -10.89 24.64 -6.83
CA ASN A 25 -12.14 23.96 -6.59
C ASN A 25 -12.65 23.59 -7.98
N VAL A 26 -12.51 22.35 -8.38
CA VAL A 26 -13.16 21.80 -9.55
C VAL A 26 -14.63 21.66 -9.13
N GLU A 27 -15.37 22.78 -9.21
CA GLU A 27 -16.82 22.80 -9.18
C GLU A 27 -17.30 22.14 -10.48
N GLY A 28 -17.39 20.83 -10.46
CA GLY A 28 -17.92 20.02 -11.54
C GLY A 28 -18.09 18.59 -11.03
N ASP A 29 -18.99 17.87 -11.66
CA ASP A 29 -19.33 16.47 -11.38
C ASP A 29 -18.16 15.55 -11.82
N VAL A 30 -16.96 15.77 -11.25
CA VAL A 30 -15.75 15.00 -11.55
C VAL A 30 -15.84 13.71 -10.76
N ASN A 31 -15.96 12.60 -11.48
CA ASN A 31 -15.82 11.26 -10.92
C ASN A 31 -14.36 11.06 -10.48
N TYR A 32 -14.10 10.13 -9.55
CA TYR A 32 -12.73 9.83 -9.18
C TYR A 32 -12.55 8.37 -8.76
N VAL A 33 -11.29 7.94 -8.85
CA VAL A 33 -10.79 6.68 -8.34
C VAL A 33 -10.12 6.95 -7.01
N LEU A 34 -10.51 6.23 -5.97
CA LEU A 34 -9.84 6.23 -4.68
C LEU A 34 -8.83 5.08 -4.63
N ILE A 35 -7.57 5.41 -4.46
CA ILE A 35 -6.49 4.44 -4.31
C ILE A 35 -6.13 4.40 -2.82
N ILE A 36 -6.25 3.23 -2.18
CA ILE A 36 -5.83 3.01 -0.81
C ILE A 36 -4.59 2.14 -0.83
N ASN A 37 -3.46 2.73 -0.45
CA ASN A 37 -2.15 2.11 -0.48
C ASN A 37 -1.74 1.65 0.93
N THR A 38 -1.39 0.38 1.12
CA THR A 38 -0.90 -0.15 2.40
C THR A 38 0.44 0.44 2.83
N TYR A 39 1.22 0.94 1.88
CA TYR A 39 2.57 1.45 2.09
C TYR A 39 2.60 2.95 2.31
N THR A 40 3.81 3.47 2.50
CA THR A 40 4.07 4.90 2.52
C THR A 40 4.08 5.50 1.12
N GLU A 41 3.97 6.83 1.04
CA GLU A 41 4.06 7.58 -0.21
C GLU A 41 5.38 7.34 -0.96
N SER A 42 6.46 7.05 -0.25
CA SER A 42 7.80 6.86 -0.84
C SER A 42 8.08 5.45 -1.35
N THR A 43 7.13 4.51 -1.27
CA THR A 43 7.37 3.11 -1.65
C THR A 43 7.39 2.94 -3.18
N PRO A 44 8.54 2.54 -3.79
CA PRO A 44 8.67 2.48 -5.25
C PRO A 44 7.71 1.49 -5.90
N TRP A 45 7.44 0.35 -5.24
CA TRP A 45 6.54 -0.67 -5.76
C TRP A 45 5.12 -0.13 -5.97
N SER A 46 4.52 0.44 -4.94
CA SER A 46 3.17 0.99 -5.03
C SER A 46 3.12 2.20 -5.97
N ASN A 47 4.13 3.05 -5.97
CA ASN A 47 4.21 4.21 -6.86
C ASN A 47 4.24 3.81 -8.34
N SER A 48 4.85 2.66 -8.67
CA SER A 48 4.83 2.13 -10.04
C SER A 48 3.42 1.80 -10.56
N MET A 49 2.46 1.60 -9.67
CA MET A 49 1.05 1.39 -9.99
C MET A 49 0.22 2.67 -9.82
N ILE A 50 0.47 3.45 -8.78
CA ILE A 50 -0.27 4.69 -8.49
C ILE A 50 -0.12 5.70 -9.64
N TYR A 51 1.12 5.98 -10.07
CA TYR A 51 1.38 7.00 -11.11
C TYR A 51 0.67 6.71 -12.44
N PRO A 52 0.69 5.51 -13.01
CA PRO A 52 -0.08 5.20 -14.21
C PRO A 52 -1.59 5.39 -14.01
N ILE A 53 -2.17 4.95 -12.89
CA ILE A 53 -3.60 5.07 -12.61
C ILE A 53 -4.00 6.55 -12.54
N VAL A 54 -3.29 7.35 -11.76
CA VAL A 54 -3.56 8.78 -11.61
C VAL A 54 -3.33 9.52 -12.93
N SER A 55 -2.27 9.18 -13.66
CA SER A 55 -1.97 9.77 -14.98
C SER A 55 -3.06 9.47 -16.00
N MET A 56 -3.57 8.25 -16.02
CA MET A 56 -4.68 7.88 -16.92
C MET A 56 -5.97 8.60 -16.51
N ALA A 57 -6.28 8.66 -15.23
CA ALA A 57 -7.45 9.39 -14.74
C ALA A 57 -7.39 10.88 -15.12
N SER A 58 -6.22 11.50 -15.01
CA SER A 58 -6.03 12.94 -15.33
C SER A 58 -6.11 13.27 -16.83
N GLN A 59 -6.14 12.27 -17.73
CA GLN A 59 -6.37 12.49 -19.16
C GLN A 59 -7.87 12.75 -19.49
N ASP A 60 -8.76 12.38 -18.58
CA ASP A 60 -10.19 12.70 -18.69
C ASP A 60 -10.52 13.87 -17.73
N GLU A 61 -11.01 15.00 -18.28
CA GLU A 61 -11.38 16.17 -17.48
C GLU A 61 -12.48 15.87 -16.43
N LYS A 62 -13.20 14.75 -16.59
CA LYS A 62 -14.28 14.31 -15.72
C LYS A 62 -13.85 13.21 -14.72
N LEU A 63 -12.57 12.82 -14.72
CA LEU A 63 -12.05 11.77 -13.85
C LEU A 63 -10.83 12.27 -13.08
N GLY A 64 -10.83 12.09 -11.77
CA GLY A 64 -9.70 12.37 -10.89
C GLY A 64 -9.15 11.10 -10.24
N GLY A 65 -7.99 11.21 -9.61
CA GLY A 65 -7.43 10.17 -8.76
C GLY A 65 -7.04 10.74 -7.40
N TYR A 66 -7.44 10.05 -6.33
CA TYR A 66 -7.02 10.36 -4.96
C TYR A 66 -6.30 9.16 -4.38
N THR A 67 -5.23 9.39 -3.63
CA THR A 67 -4.46 8.33 -2.98
C THR A 67 -4.41 8.59 -1.49
N GLU A 68 -4.81 7.58 -0.72
CA GLU A 68 -4.70 7.53 0.74
C GLU A 68 -3.68 6.46 1.13
N HIS A 69 -2.81 6.78 2.07
CA HIS A 69 -1.74 5.90 2.52
C HIS A 69 -2.04 5.37 3.92
N MET A 70 -2.26 4.06 4.05
CA MET A 70 -2.49 3.41 5.36
C MET A 70 -1.25 3.44 6.24
N ASN A 71 -0.05 3.40 5.63
CA ASN A 71 1.21 3.28 6.34
C ASN A 71 1.21 2.13 7.37
N MET A 72 0.94 0.92 6.91
CA MET A 72 0.80 -0.28 7.75
C MET A 72 2.03 -0.56 8.64
N LEU A 73 3.20 0.00 8.32
CA LEU A 73 4.37 -0.08 9.20
C LEU A 73 4.11 0.58 10.57
N MET A 74 3.40 1.70 10.56
CA MET A 74 3.08 2.51 11.77
C MET A 74 1.69 2.23 12.33
N MET A 75 0.91 1.36 11.71
CA MET A 75 -0.42 0.97 12.17
C MET A 75 -0.29 -0.23 13.11
N ASP A 76 -0.53 -0.01 14.40
CA ASP A 76 -0.25 -1.00 15.44
C ASP A 76 -1.50 -1.65 16.03
N GLY A 77 -2.72 -1.26 15.58
CA GLY A 77 -3.93 -1.87 16.10
C GLY A 77 -5.24 -1.38 15.47
N GLU A 78 -6.33 -1.81 16.08
CA GLU A 78 -7.69 -1.50 15.60
C GLU A 78 -8.04 -0.01 15.77
N GLU A 79 -7.45 0.68 16.74
CA GLU A 79 -7.74 2.09 17.00
C GLU A 79 -7.22 2.99 15.87
N GLU A 80 -6.00 2.75 15.40
CA GLU A 80 -5.40 3.46 14.28
C GLU A 80 -6.13 3.14 12.97
N LEU A 81 -6.52 1.87 12.77
CA LEU A 81 -7.31 1.47 11.61
C LEU A 81 -8.67 2.16 11.61
N ALA A 82 -9.40 2.15 12.74
CA ALA A 82 -10.69 2.81 12.86
C ALA A 82 -10.60 4.33 12.63
N ALA A 83 -9.49 4.96 13.08
CA ALA A 83 -9.25 6.37 12.82
C ALA A 83 -9.01 6.64 11.33
N PHE A 84 -8.25 5.77 10.65
CA PHE A 84 -8.01 5.84 9.21
C PHE A 84 -9.33 5.69 8.42
N GLU A 85 -10.13 4.66 8.71
CA GLU A 85 -11.44 4.41 8.10
C GLU A 85 -12.38 5.61 8.27
N LYS A 86 -12.47 6.14 9.51
CA LYS A 86 -13.29 7.29 9.82
C LYS A 86 -12.91 8.53 9.01
N ASN A 87 -11.62 8.77 8.80
CA ASN A 87 -11.15 9.89 8.01
C ASN A 87 -11.54 9.72 6.53
N ILE A 88 -11.29 8.56 5.95
CA ILE A 88 -11.70 8.25 4.57
C ILE A 88 -13.20 8.42 4.40
N PHE A 89 -14.01 7.83 5.26
CA PHE A 89 -15.46 7.89 5.13
C PHE A 89 -15.99 9.33 5.26
N LYS A 90 -15.39 10.14 6.13
CA LYS A 90 -15.74 11.55 6.29
C LYS A 90 -15.32 12.38 5.06
N ASP A 91 -14.11 12.18 4.56
CA ASP A 91 -13.58 13.01 3.47
C ASP A 91 -14.31 12.74 2.14
N PHE A 92 -14.83 11.54 1.98
CA PHE A 92 -15.57 11.12 0.78
C PHE A 92 -17.08 10.94 0.99
N GLU A 93 -17.64 11.38 2.15
CA GLU A 93 -19.05 11.24 2.51
C GLU A 93 -20.00 11.88 1.47
N THR A 94 -19.72 13.12 1.09
CA THR A 94 -20.58 13.88 0.18
C THR A 94 -20.41 13.51 -1.29
N ARG A 95 -19.29 12.87 -1.62
CA ARG A 95 -18.94 12.45 -2.98
C ARG A 95 -18.18 11.14 -2.98
N PRO A 96 -18.90 9.99 -2.95
CA PRO A 96 -18.26 8.68 -2.95
C PRO A 96 -17.44 8.41 -4.23
N PRO A 97 -16.37 7.60 -4.16
CA PRO A 97 -15.57 7.21 -5.32
C PRO A 97 -16.40 6.42 -6.34
N LYS A 98 -15.98 6.37 -7.59
CA LYS A 98 -16.57 5.51 -8.62
C LYS A 98 -15.86 4.15 -8.72
N LEU A 99 -14.67 4.07 -8.20
CA LEU A 99 -13.84 2.87 -8.14
C LEU A 99 -12.90 3.00 -6.94
N ILE A 100 -12.70 1.91 -6.22
CA ILE A 100 -11.68 1.80 -5.18
C ILE A 100 -10.59 0.85 -5.67
N VAL A 101 -9.33 1.26 -5.57
CA VAL A 101 -8.17 0.42 -5.85
C VAL A 101 -7.43 0.21 -4.54
N LEU A 102 -7.35 -1.02 -4.08
CA LEU A 102 -6.60 -1.44 -2.90
C LEU A 102 -5.23 -1.94 -3.36
N LEU A 103 -4.16 -1.32 -2.87
CA LEU A 103 -2.79 -1.71 -3.18
C LEU A 103 -2.12 -2.34 -1.97
N GLY A 104 -1.72 -3.61 -2.13
CA GLY A 104 -1.16 -4.46 -1.10
C GLY A 104 -2.21 -5.36 -0.44
N THR A 105 -1.87 -6.63 -0.24
CA THR A 105 -2.80 -7.64 0.31
C THR A 105 -3.34 -7.26 1.69
N ALA A 106 -2.54 -6.54 2.50
CA ALA A 106 -2.98 -6.09 3.82
C ALA A 106 -4.21 -5.17 3.77
N SER A 107 -4.43 -4.40 2.68
CA SER A 107 -5.61 -3.54 2.55
C SER A 107 -6.92 -4.30 2.43
N PHE A 108 -6.89 -5.61 2.21
CA PHE A 108 -8.08 -6.46 2.21
C PHE A 108 -8.89 -6.35 3.51
N ILE A 109 -8.24 -6.04 4.63
CA ILE A 109 -8.92 -5.84 5.93
C ILE A 109 -9.97 -4.72 5.92
N LEU A 110 -9.92 -3.82 4.93
CA LEU A 110 -10.91 -2.75 4.74
C LEU A 110 -12.15 -3.18 3.94
N CYS A 111 -12.11 -4.31 3.24
CA CYS A 111 -13.15 -4.68 2.27
C CYS A 111 -14.55 -4.73 2.88
N GLU A 112 -14.68 -5.25 4.11
CA GLU A 112 -15.99 -5.34 4.78
C GLU A 112 -16.56 -3.96 5.10
N ASP A 113 -15.73 -3.04 5.58
CA ASP A 113 -16.15 -1.70 5.99
C ASP A 113 -16.39 -0.81 4.77
N LEU A 114 -15.60 -0.98 3.70
CA LEU A 114 -15.82 -0.31 2.41
C LEU A 114 -17.11 -0.77 1.74
N ASP A 115 -17.37 -2.09 1.71
CA ASP A 115 -18.60 -2.66 1.14
C ASP A 115 -19.84 -2.21 1.94
N ARG A 116 -19.74 -2.14 3.26
CA ARG A 116 -20.81 -1.61 4.12
C ARG A 116 -21.09 -0.14 3.86
N GLN A 117 -20.05 0.67 3.67
CA GLN A 117 -20.18 2.12 3.42
C GLN A 117 -20.63 2.42 2.01
N TRP A 118 -20.12 1.68 1.02
CA TRP A 118 -20.36 1.91 -0.40
C TRP A 118 -20.61 0.59 -1.16
N PRO A 119 -21.74 -0.08 -0.95
CA PRO A 119 -21.99 -1.44 -1.46
C PRO A 119 -21.99 -1.56 -2.99
N ASP A 120 -22.28 -0.46 -3.68
CA ASP A 120 -22.34 -0.44 -5.16
C ASP A 120 -21.00 -0.04 -5.81
N ILE A 121 -19.99 0.34 -5.02
CA ILE A 121 -18.71 0.79 -5.55
C ILE A 121 -17.81 -0.43 -5.80
N PRO A 122 -17.34 -0.64 -7.05
CA PRO A 122 -16.42 -1.73 -7.34
C PRO A 122 -15.05 -1.53 -6.67
N ILE A 123 -14.46 -2.64 -6.23
CA ILE A 123 -13.13 -2.68 -5.62
C ILE A 123 -12.21 -3.53 -6.50
N ILE A 124 -11.01 -3.03 -6.78
CA ILE A 124 -9.91 -3.80 -7.37
C ILE A 124 -8.83 -3.96 -6.33
N LEU A 125 -8.54 -5.20 -5.92
CA LEU A 125 -7.44 -5.53 -5.01
C LEU A 125 -6.22 -5.97 -5.82
N CYS A 126 -5.15 -5.18 -5.79
CA CYS A 126 -3.84 -5.52 -6.32
C CYS A 126 -2.93 -5.92 -5.16
N GLY A 127 -2.74 -7.21 -4.96
CA GLY A 127 -2.03 -7.73 -3.78
C GLY A 127 -0.88 -8.67 -4.12
N GLU A 128 0.03 -8.85 -3.18
CA GLU A 128 1.22 -9.70 -3.29
C GLU A 128 0.89 -11.17 -3.08
N ARG A 129 -0.35 -11.49 -2.78
CA ARG A 129 -0.83 -12.85 -2.49
C ARG A 129 -2.21 -13.09 -3.10
N ASP A 130 -2.51 -14.35 -3.35
CA ASP A 130 -3.81 -14.86 -3.79
C ASP A 130 -4.70 -15.28 -2.60
N TYR A 131 -4.28 -14.96 -1.38
CA TYR A 131 -5.01 -15.19 -0.13
C TYR A 131 -5.01 -13.94 0.75
N ALA A 132 -5.98 -13.89 1.66
CA ALA A 132 -6.07 -12.87 2.69
C ALA A 132 -5.91 -13.48 4.09
N GLY A 133 -5.55 -12.66 5.06
CA GLY A 133 -5.57 -12.97 6.49
C GLY A 133 -6.74 -12.28 7.19
N ASN A 134 -7.00 -12.70 8.41
CA ASN A 134 -7.93 -11.97 9.26
C ASN A 134 -7.33 -10.63 9.73
N LYS A 135 -8.20 -9.69 10.08
CA LYS A 135 -7.84 -8.32 10.49
C LYS A 135 -6.82 -8.30 11.63
N ASP A 136 -7.02 -9.12 12.66
CA ASP A 136 -6.17 -9.14 13.86
C ASP A 136 -4.73 -9.58 13.55
N MET A 137 -4.54 -10.63 12.77
CA MET A 137 -3.21 -11.10 12.37
C MET A 137 -2.47 -10.08 11.50
N VAL A 138 -3.17 -9.45 10.55
CA VAL A 138 -2.59 -8.41 9.69
C VAL A 138 -2.14 -7.20 10.51
N LEU A 139 -2.97 -6.71 11.44
CA LEU A 139 -2.63 -5.59 12.31
C LEU A 139 -1.48 -5.91 13.27
N LYS A 140 -1.44 -7.14 13.80
CA LYS A 140 -0.32 -7.62 14.64
C LYS A 140 0.92 -8.01 13.84
N LYS A 141 0.88 -7.88 12.51
CA LYS A 141 1.99 -8.22 11.62
C LYS A 141 2.44 -9.68 11.79
N GLN A 142 1.48 -10.57 12.08
CA GLN A 142 1.72 -12.00 12.27
C GLN A 142 1.59 -12.74 10.95
N PRO A 143 2.59 -13.57 10.59
CA PRO A 143 2.48 -14.38 9.38
C PRO A 143 1.41 -15.46 9.52
N LEU A 144 0.74 -15.77 8.41
CA LEU A 144 -0.28 -16.80 8.33
C LEU A 144 0.35 -18.15 8.05
N THR A 145 -0.05 -19.16 8.80
CA THR A 145 0.18 -20.55 8.42
C THR A 145 -0.67 -20.93 7.21
N PRO A 146 -0.35 -22.00 6.47
CA PRO A 146 -1.17 -22.43 5.32
C PRO A 146 -2.66 -22.61 5.66
N GLU A 147 -2.99 -23.06 6.86
CA GLU A 147 -4.36 -23.31 7.35
C GLU A 147 -5.14 -22.02 7.63
N GLU A 148 -4.44 -20.94 7.93
CA GLU A 148 -5.03 -19.62 8.22
C GLU A 148 -5.23 -18.75 6.97
N ARG A 149 -4.69 -19.19 5.84
CA ARG A 149 -4.81 -18.48 4.56
C ARG A 149 -6.18 -18.66 3.96
N MET A 150 -6.90 -17.58 3.77
CA MET A 150 -8.19 -17.59 3.09
C MET A 150 -7.99 -17.21 1.61
N PRO A 151 -8.18 -18.14 0.66
CA PRO A 151 -8.04 -17.80 -0.76
C PRO A 151 -8.95 -16.63 -1.16
N LEU A 152 -8.46 -15.69 -1.93
CA LEU A 152 -9.27 -14.55 -2.40
C LEU A 152 -10.50 -15.00 -3.20
N THR A 153 -10.44 -16.18 -3.81
CA THR A 153 -11.59 -16.79 -4.50
C THR A 153 -12.74 -17.14 -3.56
N ALA A 154 -12.50 -17.35 -2.26
CA ALA A 154 -13.55 -17.59 -1.27
C ALA A 154 -14.45 -16.37 -1.04
N TRP A 155 -14.02 -15.20 -1.48
CA TRP A 155 -14.74 -13.93 -1.33
C TRP A 155 -15.50 -13.52 -2.59
N GLN A 156 -15.42 -14.31 -3.66
CA GLN A 156 -16.16 -14.07 -4.90
C GLN A 156 -17.67 -14.04 -4.63
N GLY A 157 -18.31 -12.94 -5.05
CA GLY A 157 -19.74 -12.71 -4.84
C GLY A 157 -20.14 -12.27 -3.42
N LYS A 158 -19.19 -12.20 -2.46
CA LYS A 158 -19.45 -11.60 -1.14
C LYS A 158 -19.29 -10.09 -1.20
N TYR A 159 -18.28 -9.61 -1.88
CA TYR A 159 -18.00 -8.20 -2.10
C TYR A 159 -18.02 -7.89 -3.60
N ASN A 160 -18.35 -6.65 -3.98
CA ASN A 160 -18.21 -6.17 -5.36
C ASN A 160 -16.71 -5.94 -5.69
N MET A 161 -15.94 -7.02 -5.68
CA MET A 161 -14.49 -6.99 -5.75
C MET A 161 -13.93 -7.92 -6.83
N THR A 162 -12.88 -7.44 -7.51
CA THR A 162 -11.98 -8.24 -8.34
C THR A 162 -10.57 -8.18 -7.75
N SER A 163 -9.86 -9.31 -7.73
CA SER A 163 -8.48 -9.39 -7.27
C SER A 163 -7.51 -9.62 -8.43
N MET A 164 -6.33 -8.98 -8.33
CA MET A 164 -5.19 -9.14 -9.22
C MET A 164 -3.96 -9.52 -8.38
N PRO A 165 -3.83 -10.80 -7.98
CA PRO A 165 -2.68 -11.23 -7.19
C PRO A 165 -1.41 -11.22 -8.03
N ILE A 166 -0.30 -10.82 -7.41
CA ILE A 166 1.03 -10.90 -8.00
C ILE A 166 1.64 -12.23 -7.60
N GLN A 167 2.14 -12.97 -8.57
CA GLN A 167 2.81 -14.23 -8.30
C GLN A 167 4.15 -14.01 -7.61
N VAL A 168 4.42 -14.82 -6.58
CA VAL A 168 5.68 -14.82 -5.84
C VAL A 168 6.56 -15.96 -6.35
N TYR A 169 7.80 -15.66 -6.73
CA TYR A 169 8.75 -16.58 -7.37
C TYR A 169 9.95 -16.87 -6.47
N PHE A 170 9.73 -17.27 -5.21
CA PHE A 170 10.84 -17.53 -4.28
C PHE A 170 11.69 -18.72 -4.73
N GLU A 171 11.08 -19.84 -5.11
CA GLU A 171 11.77 -21.05 -5.50
C GLU A 171 12.59 -20.81 -6.79
N GLU A 172 11.96 -20.22 -7.80
CA GLU A 172 12.63 -19.92 -9.07
C GLU A 172 13.81 -18.95 -8.89
N ASN A 173 13.66 -17.97 -7.99
CA ASN A 173 14.74 -17.05 -7.67
C ASN A 173 15.89 -17.75 -6.93
N LEU A 174 15.61 -18.62 -5.97
CA LEU A 174 16.63 -19.41 -5.26
C LEU A 174 17.39 -20.34 -6.22
N ASP A 175 16.66 -21.01 -7.11
CA ASP A 175 17.27 -21.87 -8.14
C ASP A 175 18.15 -21.08 -9.11
N LEU A 176 17.70 -19.88 -9.49
CA LEU A 176 18.52 -19.00 -10.31
C LEU A 176 19.78 -18.54 -9.56
N MET A 177 19.65 -18.14 -8.28
CA MET A 177 20.79 -17.75 -7.46
C MET A 177 21.82 -18.88 -7.32
N LYS A 178 21.38 -20.13 -7.08
CA LYS A 178 22.27 -21.30 -7.02
C LYS A 178 23.03 -21.53 -8.32
N ARG A 179 22.39 -21.30 -9.47
CA ARG A 179 23.06 -21.43 -10.80
C ARG A 179 24.06 -20.31 -11.06
N LEU A 180 23.73 -19.07 -10.64
CA LEU A 180 24.58 -17.90 -10.85
C LEU A 180 25.75 -17.82 -9.87
N ILE A 181 25.59 -18.38 -8.67
CA ILE A 181 26.57 -18.33 -7.56
C ILE A 181 26.92 -19.76 -7.15
N PRO A 182 27.78 -20.45 -7.91
CA PRO A 182 28.22 -21.81 -7.54
C PRO A 182 28.87 -21.81 -6.17
N GLY A 183 28.43 -22.71 -5.28
CA GLY A 183 28.94 -22.82 -3.92
C GLY A 183 28.36 -21.82 -2.92
N MET A 184 27.25 -21.15 -3.24
CA MET A 184 26.45 -20.37 -2.31
C MET A 184 26.19 -21.19 -1.04
N LYS A 185 26.34 -20.56 0.15
CA LYS A 185 26.18 -21.21 1.45
C LYS A 185 25.07 -20.61 2.30
N GLU A 186 24.70 -19.39 1.98
CA GLU A 186 23.76 -18.62 2.80
C GLU A 186 22.86 -17.77 1.91
N VAL A 187 21.61 -17.62 2.33
CA VAL A 187 20.62 -16.69 1.80
C VAL A 187 20.25 -15.71 2.90
N LEU A 188 20.36 -14.44 2.58
CA LEU A 188 19.98 -13.35 3.47
C LEU A 188 18.75 -12.66 2.90
N TYR A 189 17.64 -12.69 3.63
CA TYR A 189 16.47 -11.86 3.36
C TYR A 189 16.53 -10.60 4.22
N ILE A 190 16.40 -9.44 3.60
CA ILE A 190 16.37 -8.14 4.29
C ILE A 190 14.97 -7.58 4.12
N GLY A 191 14.32 -7.23 5.22
CA GLY A 191 12.97 -6.69 5.23
C GLY A 191 12.72 -5.77 6.42
N ASP A 192 11.46 -5.40 6.58
CA ASP A 192 10.98 -4.57 7.68
C ASP A 192 9.93 -5.31 8.53
N GLU A 193 9.25 -4.58 9.42
CA GLU A 193 8.21 -5.13 10.30
C GLU A 193 6.82 -5.19 9.64
N THR A 194 6.70 -4.85 8.37
CA THR A 194 5.38 -4.92 7.71
C THR A 194 4.88 -6.37 7.67
N TYR A 195 3.55 -6.52 7.71
CA TYR A 195 2.90 -7.83 7.57
C TYR A 195 3.45 -8.64 6.40
N ILE A 196 3.65 -8.02 5.23
CA ILE A 196 4.12 -8.73 4.04
C ILE A 196 5.58 -9.19 4.17
N CYS A 197 6.47 -8.42 4.84
CA CYS A 197 7.83 -8.84 5.08
C CYS A 197 7.91 -9.99 6.08
N GLN A 198 7.07 -9.99 7.13
CA GLN A 198 6.95 -11.09 8.08
C GLN A 198 6.38 -12.35 7.40
N GLN A 199 5.40 -12.20 6.51
CA GLN A 199 4.88 -13.31 5.72
C GLN A 199 5.92 -13.88 4.75
N ASN A 200 6.71 -13.02 4.11
CA ASN A 200 7.81 -13.45 3.25
C ASN A 200 8.90 -14.21 4.01
N ASP A 201 9.28 -13.74 5.21
CA ASP A 201 10.22 -14.45 6.07
C ASP A 201 9.71 -15.84 6.42
N TYR A 202 8.45 -15.94 6.86
CA TYR A 202 7.82 -17.22 7.18
C TYR A 202 7.84 -18.18 5.98
N ASP A 203 7.40 -17.72 4.81
CA ASP A 203 7.33 -18.55 3.61
C ASP A 203 8.72 -18.98 3.13
N LEU A 204 9.69 -18.05 3.11
CA LEU A 204 11.08 -18.35 2.74
C LEU A 204 11.74 -19.34 3.70
N LYS A 205 11.54 -19.17 4.99
CA LYS A 205 12.09 -20.09 5.99
C LYS A 205 11.61 -21.51 5.76
N HIS A 206 10.30 -21.72 5.56
CA HIS A 206 9.74 -23.05 5.30
C HIS A 206 10.22 -23.63 3.96
N LEU A 207 10.34 -22.80 2.92
CA LEU A 207 10.88 -23.21 1.64
C LEU A 207 12.35 -23.64 1.76
N MET A 208 13.16 -22.88 2.52
CA MET A 208 14.57 -23.19 2.75
C MET A 208 14.74 -24.50 3.54
N GLU A 209 13.97 -24.69 4.61
CA GLU A 209 14.01 -25.91 5.44
C GLU A 209 13.62 -27.17 4.64
N SER A 210 12.67 -27.07 3.73
CA SER A 210 12.15 -28.21 2.96
C SER A 210 12.88 -28.47 1.65
N GLY A 211 13.25 -27.39 0.91
CA GLY A 211 13.79 -27.49 -0.46
C GLY A 211 15.28 -27.24 -0.55
N TYR A 212 15.89 -26.54 0.43
CA TYR A 212 17.30 -26.08 0.36
C TYR A 212 18.04 -26.29 1.67
N PRO A 213 18.01 -27.49 2.29
CA PRO A 213 18.58 -27.74 3.62
C PRO A 213 20.12 -27.53 3.68
N GLU A 214 20.80 -27.50 2.53
CA GLU A 214 22.22 -27.23 2.44
C GLU A 214 22.59 -25.73 2.58
N LEU A 215 21.59 -24.82 2.46
CA LEU A 215 21.78 -23.39 2.56
C LEU A 215 21.34 -22.87 3.91
N LYS A 216 22.16 -22.02 4.50
CA LYS A 216 21.77 -21.29 5.70
C LYS A 216 20.85 -20.14 5.33
N TYR A 217 19.75 -19.97 6.07
CA TYR A 217 18.82 -18.85 5.92
C TYR A 217 18.96 -17.88 7.09
N ARG A 218 18.92 -16.59 6.79
CA ARG A 218 18.81 -15.51 7.79
C ARG A 218 17.85 -14.44 7.34
N PHE A 219 17.03 -13.97 8.26
CA PHE A 219 16.24 -12.75 8.11
C PHE A 219 16.89 -11.61 8.89
N LEU A 220 17.07 -10.47 8.25
CA LEU A 220 17.49 -9.22 8.88
C LEU A 220 16.34 -8.22 8.80
N CYS A 221 15.73 -7.94 9.95
CA CYS A 221 14.69 -6.93 10.08
C CYS A 221 15.32 -5.54 10.30
N SER A 222 14.82 -4.53 9.61
CA SER A 222 15.30 -3.15 9.77
C SER A 222 15.16 -2.60 11.19
N ARG A 223 14.27 -3.18 12.00
CA ARG A 223 14.15 -2.86 13.42
C ARG A 223 15.39 -3.24 14.20
N ASP A 224 15.99 -4.39 13.89
CA ASP A 224 17.05 -5.01 14.72
C ASP A 224 18.45 -4.51 14.33
N ILE A 225 18.58 -3.93 13.14
CA ILE A 225 19.86 -3.47 12.60
C ILE A 225 19.72 -2.11 11.91
N GLY A 226 20.60 -1.18 12.25
CA GLY A 226 20.79 0.04 11.49
C GLY A 226 21.46 -0.23 10.14
N ILE A 227 21.21 0.64 9.16
CA ILE A 227 21.77 0.52 7.80
C ILE A 227 23.30 0.44 7.80
N ASP A 228 23.95 1.13 8.74
CA ASP A 228 25.42 1.13 8.90
C ASP A 228 25.96 -0.26 9.30
N SER A 229 25.14 -1.08 9.96
CA SER A 229 25.54 -2.44 10.39
C SER A 229 25.42 -3.49 9.28
N LEU A 230 24.81 -3.14 8.13
CA LEU A 230 24.71 -4.03 6.97
C LEU A 230 26.04 -4.16 6.20
N PHE A 231 26.94 -3.19 6.36
CA PHE A 231 28.18 -3.08 5.58
C PHE A 231 29.44 -3.27 6.42
N THR A 232 29.30 -3.64 7.69
CA THR A 232 30.40 -3.99 8.62
C THR A 232 30.43 -5.47 8.89
#